data_9072156e8038cd1b385c185bacd33bdc
#
_entry.id   9072156e8038cd1b385c185bacd33bdc
#
_cell.length_a   1.000
_cell.length_b   1.000
_cell.length_c   1.000
_cell.angle_alpha   90.00
_cell.angle_beta   90.00
_cell.angle_gamma   90.00
#
_symmetry.space_group_name_H-M   'P 1'
#
loop_
_entity.id
_entity.type
_entity.pdbx_description
1 polymer ?
#
loop_
_entity_poly.entity_id
_entity_poly.type
_entity_poly.pdbx_seq_one_letter_code
_entity_poly.pdbx_strand_id
1 'polypeptide(L)'
;MMELIVKLLIQNLQINMRIKIDWRSASKENYINFCKKNTSTKLSFDEWKNIVYLYIDLFREYILESGEKAKLPYGFGEFSINKKKRNKIKVIEGKEFINLPIDWQKTKQKGKIIYNFNYHTEGYFFGWTWFKKTARFKNTNLWYFKPSRTTSRLLSHYLKTDEKYQHIYCQWKF
;
A
#
# COMPACT_ATOMS: atom_id res chain seq x y z
N MET A 1 18.65 -5.83 7.12
CA MET A 1 18.47 -4.38 6.92
C MET A 1 17.16 -3.89 7.52
N MET A 2 16.01 -4.44 7.15
CA MET A 2 14.71 -4.08 7.73
C MET A 2 14.58 -4.38 9.23
N GLU A 3 15.18 -5.46 9.72
CA GLU A 3 15.16 -5.81 11.14
C GLU A 3 15.82 -4.77 12.04
N LEU A 4 16.87 -4.10 11.55
CA LEU A 4 17.54 -3.04 12.27
C LEU A 4 16.72 -1.75 12.29
N ILE A 5 16.07 -1.42 11.18
CA ILE A 5 15.15 -0.27 11.09
C ILE A 5 13.99 -0.46 12.07
N VAL A 6 13.44 -1.66 12.14
CA VAL A 6 12.35 -2.00 13.06
C VAL A 6 12.81 -2.01 14.51
N LYS A 7 13.99 -2.56 14.83
CA LYS A 7 14.54 -2.54 16.20
C LYS A 7 14.86 -1.12 16.69
N LEU A 8 15.47 -0.29 15.85
CA LEU A 8 15.73 1.13 16.18
C LEU A 8 14.44 1.93 16.39
N LEU A 9 13.42 1.66 15.57
CA LEU A 9 12.10 2.28 15.70
C LEU A 9 11.37 1.80 16.96
N ILE A 10 11.47 0.52 17.32
CA ILE A 10 10.84 -0.04 18.53
C ILE A 10 11.51 0.48 19.81
N GLN A 11 12.83 0.67 19.83
CA GLN A 11 13.55 1.22 20.99
C GLN A 11 13.24 2.70 21.25
N ASN A 12 12.87 3.47 20.22
CA ASN A 12 12.53 4.90 20.35
C ASN A 12 11.03 5.16 20.54
N LEU A 13 10.17 4.12 20.52
CA LEU A 13 8.71 4.26 20.56
C LEU A 13 8.10 4.16 21.97
N GLN A 14 8.68 4.85 22.96
CA GLN A 14 7.91 5.23 24.15
C GLN A 14 7.05 6.49 23.94
N ILE A 15 7.06 7.07 22.76
CA ILE A 15 6.28 8.27 22.44
C ILE A 15 5.22 7.89 21.39
N ASN A 16 3.97 8.29 21.65
CA ASN A 16 2.78 8.10 20.80
C ASN A 16 2.84 8.81 19.42
N MET A 17 3.99 8.86 18.78
CA MET A 17 4.12 9.45 17.45
C MET A 17 3.96 8.37 16.36
N ARG A 18 3.01 8.60 15.46
CA ARG A 18 2.86 7.81 14.24
C ARG A 18 4.02 8.11 13.31
N ILE A 19 5.02 7.24 13.28
CA ILE A 19 6.18 7.40 12.40
C ILE A 19 5.76 7.01 10.99
N LYS A 20 5.94 7.95 10.06
CA LYS A 20 5.75 7.71 8.63
C LYS A 20 7.06 7.16 8.07
N ILE A 21 7.06 5.91 7.66
CA ILE A 21 8.17 5.32 6.90
C ILE A 21 7.89 5.53 5.42
N ASP A 22 8.79 6.25 4.74
CA ASP A 22 8.76 6.33 3.28
C ASP A 22 9.67 5.23 2.72
N TRP A 23 9.09 4.24 2.06
CA TRP A 23 9.82 3.12 1.45
C TRP A 23 10.80 3.56 0.36
N ARG A 24 10.61 4.75 -0.19
CA ARG A 24 11.50 5.32 -1.20
C ARG A 24 12.68 6.10 -0.62
N SER A 25 12.71 6.34 0.66
CA SER A 25 13.84 7.00 1.29
C SER A 25 14.94 6.00 1.62
N ALA A 26 15.73 5.62 0.62
CA ALA A 26 17.02 4.99 0.83
C ALA A 26 17.95 6.02 1.48
N SER A 27 17.95 6.08 2.81
CA SER A 27 18.72 7.07 3.56
C SER A 27 20.20 6.68 3.64
N LYS A 28 21.08 7.70 3.77
CA LYS A 28 22.52 7.47 4.02
C LYS A 28 22.75 6.63 5.27
N GLU A 29 21.93 6.80 6.29
CA GLU A 29 22.01 6.02 7.54
C GLU A 29 21.78 4.53 7.29
N ASN A 30 20.76 4.19 6.49
CA ASN A 30 20.48 2.80 6.10
C ASN A 30 21.62 2.19 5.28
N TYR A 31 22.23 2.97 4.41
CA TYR A 31 23.41 2.56 3.65
C TYR A 31 24.61 2.29 4.58
N ILE A 32 24.90 3.18 5.53
CA ILE A 32 25.99 2.98 6.50
C ILE A 32 25.75 1.69 7.31
N ASN A 33 24.52 1.45 7.75
CA ASN A 33 24.17 0.23 8.46
C ASN A 33 24.28 -1.03 7.59
N PHE A 34 23.98 -0.92 6.30
CA PHE A 34 24.21 -1.99 5.33
C PHE A 34 25.69 -2.30 5.19
N CYS A 35 26.55 -1.29 5.00
CA CYS A 35 28.00 -1.46 4.87
C CYS A 35 28.63 -2.07 6.14
N LYS A 36 28.20 -1.66 7.33
CA LYS A 36 28.66 -2.25 8.60
C LYS A 36 28.38 -3.75 8.71
N LYS A 37 27.28 -4.23 8.13
CA LYS A 37 26.90 -5.65 8.15
C LYS A 37 27.48 -6.46 7.01
N ASN A 38 27.86 -5.81 5.91
CA ASN A 38 28.33 -6.43 4.68
C ASN A 38 29.69 -5.86 4.28
N THR A 39 30.68 -6.10 5.10
CA THR A 39 32.05 -5.55 4.95
C THR A 39 32.77 -5.98 3.66
N SER A 40 32.35 -7.11 3.07
CA SER A 40 32.90 -7.61 1.80
C SER A 40 32.34 -6.88 0.56
N THR A 41 31.26 -6.15 0.70
CA THR A 41 30.55 -5.53 -0.43
C THR A 41 31.01 -4.08 -0.61
N LYS A 42 31.66 -3.79 -1.75
CA LYS A 42 32.12 -2.44 -2.11
C LYS A 42 31.11 -1.74 -3.03
N LEU A 43 29.92 -1.44 -2.53
CA LEU A 43 28.92 -0.66 -3.26
C LEU A 43 29.01 0.81 -2.86
N SER A 44 28.95 1.72 -3.82
CA SER A 44 28.71 3.13 -3.54
C SER A 44 27.28 3.38 -3.03
N PHE A 45 27.06 4.54 -2.43
CA PHE A 45 25.71 4.91 -1.96
C PHE A 45 24.69 4.94 -3.10
N ASP A 46 25.08 5.45 -4.26
CA ASP A 46 24.17 5.57 -5.41
C ASP A 46 23.85 4.21 -6.04
N GLU A 47 24.81 3.31 -6.17
CA GLU A 47 24.58 1.94 -6.61
C GLU A 47 23.62 1.21 -5.66
N TRP A 48 23.90 1.26 -4.35
CA TRP A 48 23.04 0.66 -3.34
C TRP A 48 21.60 1.23 -3.40
N LYS A 49 21.46 2.53 -3.53
CA LYS A 49 20.19 3.23 -3.66
C LYS A 49 19.42 2.78 -4.91
N ASN A 50 20.11 2.67 -6.04
CA ASN A 50 19.50 2.20 -7.28
C ASN A 50 19.01 0.75 -7.18
N ILE A 51 19.79 -0.13 -6.54
CA ILE A 51 19.38 -1.52 -6.27
C ILE A 51 18.11 -1.56 -5.40
N VAL A 52 18.07 -0.76 -4.34
CA VAL A 52 16.90 -0.70 -3.45
C VAL A 52 15.65 -0.23 -4.21
N TYR A 53 15.78 0.80 -5.03
CA TYR A 53 14.65 1.30 -5.81
C TYR A 53 14.19 0.32 -6.88
N LEU A 54 15.13 -0.31 -7.59
CA LEU A 54 14.83 -1.35 -8.57
C LEU A 54 14.07 -2.51 -7.91
N TYR A 55 14.52 -2.97 -6.74
CA TYR A 55 13.83 -4.03 -6.00
C TYR A 55 12.40 -3.63 -5.63
N ILE A 56 12.19 -2.39 -5.15
CA ILE A 56 10.85 -1.90 -4.81
C ILE A 56 9.95 -1.83 -6.04
N ASP A 57 10.48 -1.39 -7.17
CA ASP A 57 9.71 -1.26 -8.40
C ASP A 57 9.35 -2.63 -8.97
N LEU A 58 10.28 -3.58 -9.02
CA LEU A 58 10.02 -4.97 -9.44
C LEU A 58 9.01 -5.66 -8.51
N PHE A 59 9.12 -5.46 -7.20
CA PHE A 59 8.18 -6.01 -6.23
C PHE A 59 6.77 -5.45 -6.43
N ARG A 60 6.67 -4.17 -6.74
CA ARG A 60 5.39 -3.50 -7.04
C ARG A 60 4.78 -4.03 -8.33
N GLU A 61 5.57 -4.16 -9.39
CA GLU A 61 5.15 -4.70 -10.69
C GLU A 61 4.68 -6.15 -10.56
N TYR A 62 5.44 -6.98 -9.84
CA TYR A 62 5.03 -8.36 -9.56
C TYR A 62 3.63 -8.43 -8.94
N ILE A 63 3.34 -7.62 -7.93
CA ILE A 63 2.01 -7.61 -7.29
C ILE A 63 0.92 -7.12 -8.24
N LEU A 64 1.23 -6.11 -9.07
CA LEU A 64 0.27 -5.58 -10.03
C LEU A 64 -0.06 -6.59 -11.12
N GLU A 65 0.90 -7.32 -11.61
CA GLU A 65 0.72 -8.26 -12.73
C GLU A 65 0.17 -9.61 -12.31
N SER A 66 0.64 -10.15 -11.18
CA SER A 66 0.19 -11.46 -10.70
C SER A 66 -1.14 -11.41 -9.95
N GLY A 67 -1.45 -10.31 -9.29
CA GLY A 67 -2.58 -10.22 -8.36
C GLY A 67 -2.41 -11.05 -7.09
N GLU A 68 -1.28 -11.70 -6.91
CA GLU A 68 -1.00 -12.60 -5.79
C GLU A 68 -0.55 -11.85 -4.53
N LYS A 69 -0.50 -12.58 -3.42
CA LYS A 69 0.13 -12.08 -2.19
C LYS A 69 1.63 -12.27 -2.24
N ALA A 70 2.37 -11.19 -2.21
CA ALA A 70 3.81 -11.20 -2.11
C ALA A 70 4.25 -11.20 -0.65
N LYS A 71 5.03 -12.20 -0.24
CA LYS A 71 5.59 -12.29 1.10
C LYS A 71 6.71 -11.29 1.27
N LEU A 72 6.66 -10.54 2.36
CA LEU A 72 7.76 -9.69 2.76
C LEU A 72 8.83 -10.51 3.50
N PRO A 73 10.11 -10.19 3.30
CA PRO A 73 11.20 -10.85 4.04
C PRO A 73 11.07 -10.60 5.54
N TYR A 74 11.79 -11.41 6.33
CA TYR A 74 11.89 -11.29 7.79
C TYR A 74 10.56 -11.33 8.56
N GLY A 75 9.52 -11.91 7.98
CA GLY A 75 8.24 -12.04 8.67
C GLY A 75 7.46 -10.72 8.80
N PHE A 76 7.61 -9.80 7.87
CA PHE A 76 6.82 -8.56 7.81
C PHE A 76 5.40 -8.74 7.28
N GLY A 77 4.97 -9.99 7.07
CA GLY A 77 3.65 -10.30 6.52
C GLY A 77 3.65 -10.30 5.01
N GLU A 78 2.52 -9.95 4.42
CA GLU A 78 2.29 -10.06 2.98
C GLU A 78 1.70 -8.77 2.43
N PHE A 79 2.01 -8.46 1.17
CA PHE A 79 1.36 -7.39 0.42
C PHE A 79 0.56 -7.95 -0.75
N SER A 80 -0.56 -7.35 -1.04
CA SER A 80 -1.33 -7.59 -2.27
C SER A 80 -2.29 -6.44 -2.54
N ILE A 81 -2.98 -6.53 -3.68
CA ILE A 81 -4.11 -5.69 -4.00
C ILE A 81 -5.38 -6.40 -3.55
N ASN A 82 -6.16 -5.74 -2.71
CA ASN A 82 -7.43 -6.27 -2.23
C ASN A 82 -8.60 -5.64 -3.00
N LYS A 83 -9.42 -6.48 -3.61
CA LYS A 83 -10.68 -6.12 -4.25
C LYS A 83 -11.78 -6.12 -3.19
N LYS A 84 -12.47 -5.00 -2.97
CA LYS A 84 -13.54 -4.88 -1.99
C LYS A 84 -14.79 -4.32 -2.65
N LYS A 85 -15.92 -4.95 -2.43
CA LYS A 85 -17.20 -4.38 -2.84
C LYS A 85 -17.51 -3.18 -1.94
N ARG A 86 -17.83 -2.05 -2.53
CA ARG A 86 -18.19 -0.85 -1.77
C ARG A 86 -19.67 -0.95 -1.38
N ASN A 87 -19.96 -0.83 -0.09
CA ASN A 87 -21.33 -0.69 0.36
C ASN A 87 -21.85 0.66 -0.11
N LYS A 88 -22.93 0.64 -0.88
CA LYS A 88 -23.59 1.86 -1.39
C LYS A 88 -24.26 2.65 -0.26
N ILE A 89 -24.69 1.96 0.78
CA ILE A 89 -25.41 2.52 1.93
C ILE A 89 -24.56 2.31 3.19
N LYS A 90 -24.49 3.33 4.01
CA LYS A 90 -23.88 3.29 5.35
C LYS A 90 -24.96 3.66 6.37
N VAL A 91 -25.13 2.83 7.38
CA VAL A 91 -26.05 3.11 8.50
C VAL A 91 -25.25 3.74 9.64
N ILE A 92 -25.65 4.90 10.10
CA ILE A 92 -25.10 5.60 11.25
C ILE A 92 -26.28 5.99 12.16
N GLU A 93 -26.26 5.55 13.41
CA GLU A 93 -27.34 5.83 14.39
C GLU A 93 -28.76 5.50 13.87
N GLY A 94 -28.89 4.37 13.16
CA GLY A 94 -30.15 3.92 12.60
C GLY A 94 -30.62 4.65 11.31
N LYS A 95 -29.84 5.65 10.84
CA LYS A 95 -30.14 6.37 9.58
C LYS A 95 -29.27 5.89 8.45
N GLU A 96 -29.87 5.72 7.27
CA GLU A 96 -29.17 5.31 6.05
C GLU A 96 -28.58 6.53 5.32
N PHE A 97 -27.30 6.45 5.00
CA PHE A 97 -26.58 7.45 4.21
C PHE A 97 -25.97 6.81 2.97
N ILE A 98 -25.98 7.54 1.87
CA ILE A 98 -25.29 7.11 0.65
C ILE A 98 -23.79 7.23 0.86
N ASN A 99 -23.08 6.10 0.82
CA ASN A 99 -21.63 5.99 1.05
C ASN A 99 -20.82 6.08 -0.25
N LEU A 100 -21.21 6.97 -1.16
CA LEU A 100 -20.55 7.20 -2.43
C LEU A 100 -20.05 8.64 -2.50
N PRO A 101 -18.89 8.89 -3.13
CA PRO A 101 -18.42 10.25 -3.34
C PRO A 101 -19.36 10.99 -4.29
N ILE A 102 -19.57 12.28 -4.02
CA ILE A 102 -20.36 13.16 -4.88
C ILE A 102 -19.52 13.51 -6.12
N ASP A 103 -20.12 13.41 -7.29
CA ASP A 103 -19.59 13.96 -8.54
C ASP A 103 -19.95 15.46 -8.60
N TRP A 104 -19.08 16.29 -8.06
CA TRP A 104 -19.31 17.73 -7.97
C TRP A 104 -19.45 18.39 -9.33
N GLN A 105 -18.78 17.90 -10.37
CA GLN A 105 -18.89 18.46 -11.72
C GLN A 105 -20.29 18.22 -12.30
N LYS A 106 -20.77 16.99 -12.26
CA LYS A 106 -22.12 16.67 -12.74
C LYS A 106 -23.22 17.23 -11.84
N THR A 107 -22.99 17.32 -10.53
CA THR A 107 -23.89 17.95 -9.58
C THR A 107 -24.13 19.41 -9.91
N LYS A 108 -23.06 20.17 -10.19
CA LYS A 108 -23.17 21.58 -10.61
C LYS A 108 -23.91 21.74 -11.94
N GLN A 109 -23.64 20.85 -12.91
CA GLN A 109 -24.30 20.91 -14.22
C GLN A 109 -25.81 20.60 -14.17
N LYS A 110 -26.21 19.66 -13.31
CA LYS A 110 -27.58 19.17 -13.27
C LYS A 110 -28.44 19.72 -12.12
N GLY A 111 -27.88 20.53 -11.24
CA GLY A 111 -28.58 21.14 -10.09
C GLY A 111 -29.09 20.14 -9.03
N LYS A 112 -28.71 18.87 -9.11
CA LYS A 112 -29.06 17.82 -8.13
C LYS A 112 -27.85 16.98 -7.78
N ILE A 113 -27.81 16.47 -6.56
CA ILE A 113 -26.68 15.64 -6.07
C ILE A 113 -26.57 14.38 -6.93
N ILE A 114 -25.41 14.21 -7.55
CA ILE A 114 -25.05 13.02 -8.33
C ILE A 114 -23.86 12.35 -7.67
N TYR A 115 -23.99 11.05 -7.44
CA TYR A 115 -22.95 10.24 -6.83
C TYR A 115 -22.09 9.57 -7.89
N ASN A 116 -20.79 9.47 -7.62
CA ASN A 116 -19.85 8.78 -8.51
C ASN A 116 -19.92 7.27 -8.27
N PHE A 117 -20.54 6.59 -9.21
CA PHE A 117 -20.53 5.13 -9.29
C PHE A 117 -19.35 4.71 -10.15
N ASN A 118 -18.39 3.97 -9.62
CA ASN A 118 -17.28 3.42 -10.38
C ASN A 118 -17.78 2.31 -11.33
N TYR A 119 -18.47 2.68 -12.39
CA TYR A 119 -19.05 1.72 -13.36
C TYR A 119 -17.99 0.84 -14.00
N HIS A 120 -16.80 1.39 -14.28
CA HIS A 120 -15.68 0.68 -14.89
C HIS A 120 -15.10 -0.43 -14.00
N THR A 121 -15.45 -0.49 -12.72
CA THR A 121 -15.01 -1.54 -11.79
C THR A 121 -16.18 -2.26 -11.15
N GLU A 122 -17.39 -2.19 -11.75
CA GLU A 122 -18.62 -2.81 -11.23
C GLU A 122 -18.91 -2.47 -9.75
N GLY A 123 -18.47 -1.31 -9.31
CA GLY A 123 -18.58 -0.84 -7.93
C GLY A 123 -17.61 -1.46 -6.95
N TYR A 124 -16.58 -2.15 -7.45
CA TYR A 124 -15.47 -2.61 -6.60
C TYR A 124 -14.45 -1.50 -6.38
N PHE A 125 -13.85 -1.53 -5.22
CA PHE A 125 -12.69 -0.74 -4.83
C PHE A 125 -11.46 -1.64 -4.76
N PHE A 126 -10.38 -1.18 -5.36
CA PHE A 126 -9.10 -1.86 -5.36
C PHE A 126 -8.10 -1.04 -4.56
N GLY A 127 -7.39 -1.67 -3.65
CA GLY A 127 -6.43 -0.97 -2.81
C GLY A 127 -5.27 -1.85 -2.37
N TRP A 128 -4.10 -1.23 -2.33
CA TRP A 128 -2.92 -1.83 -1.74
C TRP A 128 -3.17 -2.17 -0.29
N THR A 129 -2.90 -3.39 0.09
CA THR A 129 -3.21 -3.89 1.43
C THR A 129 -2.03 -4.65 1.99
N TRP A 130 -1.68 -4.31 3.21
CA TRP A 130 -0.69 -5.04 3.99
C TRP A 130 -1.42 -6.03 4.91
N PHE A 131 -1.18 -7.32 4.70
CA PHE A 131 -1.73 -8.42 5.49
C PHE A 131 -0.77 -8.73 6.63
N LYS A 132 -1.13 -8.32 7.83
CA LYS A 132 -0.30 -8.44 9.03
C LYS A 132 -0.51 -9.74 9.81
N LYS A 133 -1.47 -10.58 9.42
CA LYS A 133 -1.79 -11.82 10.11
C LYS A 133 -0.61 -12.78 10.19
N THR A 134 0.22 -12.80 9.14
CA THR A 134 1.45 -13.63 9.07
C THR A 134 2.70 -12.90 9.56
N ALA A 135 2.55 -11.68 10.05
CA ALA A 135 3.67 -10.87 10.55
C ALA A 135 4.15 -11.37 11.92
N ARG A 136 5.48 -11.49 12.08
CA ARG A 136 6.13 -12.06 13.27
C ARG A 136 6.74 -11.00 14.20
N PHE A 137 6.33 -9.75 14.13
CA PHE A 137 6.81 -8.69 15.01
C PHE A 137 5.73 -8.23 15.99
N LYS A 138 6.17 -7.69 17.13
CA LYS A 138 5.27 -7.19 18.18
C LYS A 138 4.57 -5.90 17.75
N ASN A 139 3.42 -5.62 18.36
CA ASN A 139 2.67 -4.38 18.17
C ASN A 139 2.23 -4.09 16.72
N THR A 140 1.88 -5.15 15.98
CA THR A 140 1.43 -5.03 14.58
C THR A 140 0.28 -4.03 14.39
N ASN A 141 -0.53 -3.80 15.42
CA ASN A 141 -1.67 -2.87 15.40
C ASN A 141 -1.27 -1.40 15.33
N LEU A 142 -0.08 -1.05 15.81
CA LEU A 142 0.44 0.32 15.76
C LEU A 142 0.88 0.74 14.35
N TRP A 143 1.13 -0.23 13.48
CA TRP A 143 1.66 0.00 12.14
C TRP A 143 0.56 -0.03 11.11
N TYR A 144 0.60 0.88 10.17
CA TYR A 144 -0.27 0.88 9.00
C TYR A 144 0.52 1.19 7.74
N PHE A 145 0.02 0.71 6.62
CA PHE A 145 0.58 1.00 5.32
C PHE A 145 -0.31 2.03 4.60
N LYS A 146 0.32 3.04 4.04
CA LYS A 146 -0.33 4.00 3.14
C LYS A 146 0.46 4.04 1.84
N PRO A 147 -0.13 3.62 0.72
CA PRO A 147 0.55 3.67 -0.57
C PRO A 147 0.87 5.12 -0.96
N SER A 148 1.98 5.31 -1.67
CA SER A 148 2.31 6.59 -2.25
C SER A 148 1.29 6.97 -3.33
N ARG A 149 1.21 8.26 -3.65
CA ARG A 149 0.34 8.74 -4.73
C ARG A 149 0.68 8.10 -6.08
N THR A 150 1.97 7.94 -6.36
CA THR A 150 2.46 7.27 -7.58
C THR A 150 2.00 5.81 -7.65
N THR A 151 2.19 5.05 -6.56
CA THR A 151 1.76 3.64 -6.47
C THR A 151 0.25 3.48 -6.63
N SER A 152 -0.53 4.40 -6.04
CA SER A 152 -1.99 4.40 -6.19
C SER A 152 -2.45 4.73 -7.60
N ARG A 153 -1.77 5.68 -8.27
CA ARG A 153 -2.05 6.05 -9.67
C ARG A 153 -1.69 4.93 -10.64
N LEU A 154 -0.59 4.22 -10.37
CA LEU A 154 -0.18 3.09 -11.19
C LEU A 154 -1.24 1.98 -11.15
N LEU A 155 -1.74 1.61 -9.97
CA LEU A 155 -2.86 0.66 -9.85
C LEU A 155 -4.10 1.14 -10.64
N SER A 156 -4.44 2.43 -10.51
CA SER A 156 -5.56 2.99 -11.26
C SER A 156 -5.35 2.97 -12.77
N HIS A 157 -4.11 3.11 -13.23
CA HIS A 157 -3.75 2.98 -14.65
C HIS A 157 -3.98 1.55 -15.14
N TYR A 158 -3.43 0.54 -14.45
CA TYR A 158 -3.62 -0.87 -14.80
C TYR A 158 -5.11 -1.25 -14.89
N LEU A 159 -5.91 -0.85 -13.91
CA LEU A 159 -7.36 -1.13 -13.89
C LEU A 159 -8.14 -0.50 -15.05
N LYS A 160 -7.61 0.57 -15.66
CA LYS A 160 -8.26 1.25 -16.79
C LYS A 160 -7.74 0.78 -18.15
N THR A 161 -6.51 0.28 -18.20
CA THR A 161 -5.85 -0.09 -19.46
C THR A 161 -6.33 -1.45 -19.95
N ASP A 162 -6.56 -2.40 -19.03
CA ASP A 162 -6.91 -3.76 -19.39
C ASP A 162 -7.86 -4.36 -18.33
N GLU A 163 -9.01 -4.85 -18.78
CA GLU A 163 -10.03 -5.45 -17.92
C GLU A 163 -9.52 -6.68 -17.15
N LYS A 164 -8.53 -7.41 -17.66
CA LYS A 164 -7.93 -8.55 -16.97
C LYS A 164 -7.52 -8.20 -15.54
N TYR A 165 -7.01 -6.98 -15.30
CA TYR A 165 -6.58 -6.55 -13.97
C TYR A 165 -7.71 -6.37 -12.96
N GLN A 166 -8.95 -6.29 -13.41
CA GLN A 166 -10.11 -6.28 -12.53
C GLN A 166 -10.47 -7.69 -12.04
N HIS A 167 -10.04 -8.72 -12.77
CA HIS A 167 -10.37 -10.13 -12.51
C HIS A 167 -9.25 -10.86 -11.77
N ILE A 168 -7.99 -10.52 -11.97
CA ILE A 168 -6.88 -11.17 -11.27
C ILE A 168 -6.83 -10.83 -9.77
N TYR A 169 -7.33 -9.66 -9.37
CA TYR A 169 -7.30 -9.26 -7.95
C TYR A 169 -8.42 -9.90 -7.16
N CYS A 170 -8.06 -10.56 -6.06
CA CYS A 170 -8.98 -11.31 -5.23
C CYS A 170 -9.59 -10.47 -4.10
N GLN A 171 -10.74 -10.92 -3.59
CA GLN A 171 -11.31 -10.46 -2.33
C GLN A 171 -10.66 -11.26 -1.20
N TRP A 172 -9.62 -10.67 -0.59
CA TRP A 172 -8.96 -11.31 0.54
C TRP A 172 -9.74 -11.11 1.82
N LYS A 173 -9.98 -12.19 2.56
CA LYS A 173 -10.52 -12.11 3.92
C LYS A 173 -9.38 -11.78 4.90
N PHE A 174 -9.67 -10.90 5.87
CA PHE A 174 -8.74 -10.48 6.93
C PHE A 174 -8.81 -11.40 8.15
#